data_c7e32bca085a92859d98cb4ae4597f22
#
_entry.id   c7e32bca085a92859d98cb4ae4597f22
#
_cell.length_a   1.000
_cell.length_b   1.000
_cell.length_c   1.000
_cell.angle_alpha   90.00
_cell.angle_beta   90.00
_cell.angle_gamma   90.00
#
_symmetry.space_group_name_H-M   'P 1'
#
loop_
_entity.id
_entity.type
_entity.pdbx_description
1 polymer ?
#
loop_
_entity_poly.entity_id
_entity_poly.type
_entity_poly.pdbx_seq_one_letter_code
_entity_poly.pdbx_strand_id
1 'polypeptide(L)'
;MEAGGEARCEAAAAGVSQQVSVVEPGSSAELQLTPAARKARPSDLVALAEQVEKADDFVRANACNRLTIIAEQIRYLQEQARKVLEEANRDANLHHVACNFVKRPGNIYYLYRRESGQRYFSILSPKEWGASCPSKFLGAYKLQHDMSWTPSDDVEKRDAELNILEKLLNQQAALPPCSEPNFQGLTQ
;
A
#
# COMPACT_ATOMS: atom_id res chain seq x y z
N MET A 1 -13.80 -8.02 33.89
CA MET A 1 -12.77 -9.04 34.01
C MET A 1 -12.26 -9.27 32.59
N GLU A 2 -11.47 -8.45 32.11
CA GLU A 2 -10.03 -8.21 32.00
C GLU A 2 -9.21 -9.47 31.90
N ALA A 3 -8.57 -9.65 30.76
CA ALA A 3 -7.29 -10.27 30.62
C ALA A 3 -6.60 -9.67 29.40
N GLY A 4 -5.74 -8.71 29.67
CA GLY A 4 -4.73 -8.21 28.75
C GLY A 4 -3.69 -9.29 28.48
N GLY A 5 -3.43 -9.55 27.20
CA GLY A 5 -2.34 -10.37 26.74
C GLY A 5 -1.26 -9.49 26.14
N GLU A 6 -0.29 -9.10 26.94
CA GLU A 6 0.97 -8.54 26.45
C GLU A 6 1.74 -9.63 25.71
N ALA A 7 1.83 -9.53 24.41
CA ALA A 7 2.71 -10.35 23.58
C ALA A 7 4.15 -9.82 23.71
N ARG A 8 4.89 -10.43 24.60
CA ARG A 8 6.32 -10.26 24.78
C ARG A 8 7.03 -10.93 23.60
N CYS A 9 7.63 -10.15 22.72
CA CYS A 9 8.53 -10.66 21.69
C CYS A 9 9.83 -11.13 22.36
N GLU A 10 9.93 -12.42 22.60
CA GLU A 10 11.17 -13.09 22.97
C GLU A 10 12.00 -13.30 21.70
N ALA A 11 13.10 -12.55 21.61
CA ALA A 11 14.08 -12.69 20.55
C ALA A 11 14.89 -13.97 20.79
N ALA A 12 14.60 -15.01 19.99
CA ALA A 12 15.46 -16.19 19.90
C ALA A 12 16.76 -15.81 19.19
N ALA A 13 17.82 -15.70 19.95
CA ALA A 13 19.19 -15.60 19.45
C ALA A 13 19.60 -16.98 18.88
N ALA A 14 19.45 -17.18 17.58
CA ALA A 14 20.08 -18.30 16.89
C ALA A 14 21.55 -17.97 16.64
N GLY A 15 22.45 -18.59 17.45
CA GLY A 15 23.88 -18.51 17.23
C GLY A 15 24.28 -19.16 15.91
N VAL A 16 24.74 -18.36 14.97
CA VAL A 16 25.43 -18.85 13.76
C VAL A 16 26.86 -19.17 14.13
N SER A 17 27.13 -20.44 14.37
CA SER A 17 28.51 -20.96 14.47
C SER A 17 29.11 -20.97 13.06
N GLN A 18 29.92 -19.97 12.74
CA GLN A 18 30.79 -20.01 11.58
C GLN A 18 31.94 -21.00 11.86
N GLN A 19 31.88 -22.16 11.24
CA GLN A 19 33.01 -23.08 11.17
C GLN A 19 34.07 -22.49 10.23
N VAL A 20 35.15 -22.04 10.79
CA VAL A 20 36.36 -21.68 10.05
C VAL A 20 37.02 -22.99 9.61
N SER A 21 36.96 -23.30 8.30
CA SER A 21 37.68 -24.41 7.74
C SER A 21 39.16 -24.04 7.62
N VAL A 22 39.98 -24.77 8.34
CA VAL A 22 41.44 -24.66 8.24
C VAL A 22 41.86 -25.35 6.95
N VAL A 23 42.40 -24.58 6.00
CA VAL A 23 43.01 -25.12 4.79
C VAL A 23 44.47 -25.47 5.11
N GLU A 24 44.82 -26.75 5.00
CA GLU A 24 46.20 -27.20 5.14
C GLU A 24 47.09 -26.69 4.00
N PRO A 25 48.34 -26.32 4.32
CA PRO A 25 49.24 -25.79 3.30
C PRO A 25 49.93 -26.94 2.55
N GLY A 26 49.54 -27.13 1.28
CA GLY A 26 50.30 -27.97 0.32
C GLY A 26 51.18 -27.14 -0.56
N SER A 27 52.48 -27.45 -0.52
CA SER A 27 53.51 -27.23 -1.55
C SER A 27 54.03 -25.80 -1.84
N SER A 28 55.27 -25.64 -1.45
CA SER A 28 56.32 -24.75 -1.91
C SER A 28 56.06 -23.86 -3.16
N ALA A 29 55.77 -22.62 -2.91
CA ALA A 29 56.13 -21.51 -3.80
C ALA A 29 56.61 -20.37 -2.90
N GLU A 30 57.82 -19.86 -3.18
CA GLU A 30 58.46 -18.77 -2.49
C GLU A 30 57.54 -17.57 -2.39
N LEU A 31 56.86 -17.46 -1.28
CA LEU A 31 56.14 -16.25 -0.91
C LEU A 31 57.17 -15.29 -0.31
N GLN A 32 57.45 -14.24 -1.08
CA GLN A 32 58.13 -13.07 -0.56
C GLN A 32 57.40 -12.60 0.69
N LEU A 33 58.08 -12.73 1.82
CA LEU A 33 57.62 -12.27 3.11
C LEU A 33 57.36 -10.76 3.06
N THR A 34 56.13 -10.39 2.89
CA THR A 34 55.69 -9.02 3.23
C THR A 34 55.99 -8.75 4.70
N PRO A 35 56.45 -7.53 5.09
CA PRO A 35 57.00 -7.26 6.41
C PRO A 35 55.99 -7.53 7.49
N ALA A 36 56.44 -8.39 8.41
CA ALA A 36 55.92 -8.68 9.74
C ALA A 36 54.56 -8.06 10.07
N ALA A 37 53.56 -8.92 10.25
CA ALA A 37 52.35 -8.58 11.00
C ALA A 37 52.81 -7.95 12.33
N ARG A 38 52.75 -6.62 12.41
CA ARG A 38 52.98 -5.90 13.67
C ARG A 38 51.98 -6.46 14.66
N LYS A 39 52.45 -7.08 15.76
CA LYS A 39 51.58 -7.44 16.86
C LYS A 39 50.75 -6.20 17.22
N ALA A 40 49.45 -6.28 17.02
CA ALA A 40 48.52 -5.20 17.34
C ALA A 40 48.75 -4.77 18.80
N ARG A 41 48.97 -3.49 19.00
CA ARG A 41 49.09 -2.98 20.40
C ARG A 41 47.74 -3.07 21.05
N PRO A 42 47.68 -3.23 22.39
CA PRO A 42 46.38 -3.24 23.09
C PRO A 42 45.49 -2.05 22.79
N SER A 43 46.10 -0.86 22.55
CA SER A 43 45.40 0.37 22.06
C SER A 43 44.72 0.20 20.71
N ASP A 44 45.36 -0.57 19.80
CA ASP A 44 44.81 -0.78 18.43
C ASP A 44 43.61 -1.73 18.46
N LEU A 45 43.61 -2.68 19.40
CA LEU A 45 42.48 -3.59 19.64
C LEU A 45 41.28 -2.86 20.25
N VAL A 46 41.50 -1.93 21.18
CA VAL A 46 40.44 -1.09 21.75
C VAL A 46 39.82 -0.18 20.64
N ALA A 47 40.66 0.47 19.85
CA ALA A 47 40.19 1.31 18.74
C ALA A 47 39.42 0.49 17.71
N LEU A 48 39.82 -0.76 17.43
CA LEU A 48 39.08 -1.65 16.53
C LEU A 48 37.71 -2.04 17.15
N ALA A 49 37.66 -2.35 18.44
CA ALA A 49 36.40 -2.65 19.10
C ALA A 49 35.42 -1.47 19.07
N GLU A 50 35.89 -0.26 19.33
CA GLU A 50 35.10 0.96 19.22
C GLU A 50 34.58 1.20 17.78
N GLN A 51 35.40 0.87 16.77
CA GLN A 51 34.97 0.99 15.37
C GLN A 51 33.85 -0.01 15.03
N VAL A 52 33.97 -1.25 15.53
CA VAL A 52 32.94 -2.28 15.31
C VAL A 52 31.64 -1.87 15.99
N GLU A 53 31.69 -1.41 17.24
CA GLU A 53 30.52 -0.94 17.97
C GLU A 53 29.83 0.22 17.27
N LYS A 54 30.58 1.21 16.80
CA LYS A 54 30.05 2.32 15.99
C LYS A 54 29.41 1.83 14.68
N ALA A 55 30.06 0.87 13.99
CA ALA A 55 29.53 0.30 12.77
C ALA A 55 28.19 -0.42 13.02
N ASP A 56 28.07 -1.18 14.08
CA ASP A 56 26.85 -1.85 14.47
C ASP A 56 25.72 -0.87 14.79
N ASP A 57 26.03 0.22 15.50
CA ASP A 57 25.07 1.29 15.77
C ASP A 57 24.57 1.96 14.48
N PHE A 58 25.48 2.25 13.53
CA PHE A 58 25.10 2.81 12.24
C PHE A 58 24.24 1.84 11.42
N VAL A 59 24.60 0.57 11.37
CA VAL A 59 23.82 -0.46 10.66
C VAL A 59 22.43 -0.57 11.26
N ARG A 60 22.33 -0.62 12.59
CA ARG A 60 21.06 -0.66 13.32
C ARG A 60 20.21 0.58 13.04
N ALA A 61 20.79 1.78 13.16
CA ALA A 61 20.10 3.02 12.90
C ALA A 61 19.57 3.10 11.46
N ASN A 62 20.39 2.71 10.49
CA ASN A 62 20.01 2.67 9.08
C ASN A 62 18.85 1.66 8.82
N ALA A 63 18.96 0.47 9.42
CA ALA A 63 17.89 -0.52 9.34
C ALA A 63 16.58 0.00 9.96
N CYS A 64 16.64 0.64 11.14
CA CYS A 64 15.49 1.25 11.78
C CYS A 64 14.84 2.33 10.90
N ASN A 65 15.63 3.22 10.31
CA ASN A 65 15.12 4.27 9.42
C ASN A 65 14.40 3.67 8.20
N ARG A 66 14.99 2.65 7.57
CA ARG A 66 14.35 1.96 6.44
C ARG A 66 13.06 1.25 6.84
N LEU A 67 13.06 0.59 8.00
CA LEU A 67 11.86 -0.07 8.53
C LEU A 67 10.74 0.92 8.87
N THR A 68 11.08 2.10 9.37
CA THR A 68 10.09 3.16 9.64
C THR A 68 9.37 3.57 8.36
N ILE A 69 10.10 3.82 7.28
CA ILE A 69 9.52 4.16 5.97
C ILE A 69 8.59 3.04 5.47
N ILE A 70 9.01 1.78 5.59
CA ILE A 70 8.19 0.63 5.19
C ILE A 70 6.93 0.55 6.06
N ALA A 71 7.04 0.77 7.37
CA ALA A 71 5.88 0.77 8.27
C ALA A 71 4.87 1.86 7.91
N GLU A 72 5.31 3.05 7.53
CA GLU A 72 4.44 4.13 7.04
C GLU A 72 3.73 3.75 5.74
N GLN A 73 4.45 3.12 4.79
CA GLN A 73 3.83 2.62 3.56
C GLN A 73 2.77 1.55 3.84
N ILE A 74 3.04 0.63 4.76
CA ILE A 74 2.06 -0.40 5.16
C ILE A 74 0.81 0.26 5.75
N ARG A 75 0.96 1.23 6.65
CA ARG A 75 -0.19 1.97 7.21
C ARG A 75 -1.00 2.67 6.13
N TYR A 76 -0.32 3.32 5.20
CA TYR A 76 -0.99 3.98 4.08
C TYR A 76 -1.79 2.98 3.23
N LEU A 77 -1.19 1.85 2.86
CA LEU A 77 -1.86 0.80 2.07
C LEU A 77 -3.04 0.18 2.82
N GLN A 78 -2.91 -0.04 4.14
CA GLN A 78 -4.02 -0.52 4.97
C GLN A 78 -5.20 0.47 4.98
N GLU A 79 -4.93 1.76 5.07
CA GLU A 79 -5.97 2.79 5.00
C GLU A 79 -6.65 2.83 3.63
N GLN A 80 -5.89 2.66 2.53
CA GLN A 80 -6.48 2.54 1.19
C GLN A 80 -7.37 1.30 1.07
N ALA A 81 -6.91 0.16 1.55
CA ALA A 81 -7.70 -1.08 1.55
C ALA A 81 -9.01 -0.93 2.36
N ARG A 82 -8.95 -0.26 3.52
CA ARG A 82 -10.13 0.02 4.33
C ARG A 82 -11.16 0.87 3.57
N LYS A 83 -10.72 1.93 2.89
CA LYS A 83 -11.61 2.78 2.07
C LYS A 83 -12.29 1.98 0.96
N VAL A 84 -11.54 1.16 0.23
CA VAL A 84 -12.09 0.31 -0.84
C VAL A 84 -13.15 -0.64 -0.29
N LEU A 85 -12.91 -1.27 0.86
CA LEU A 85 -13.88 -2.15 1.49
C LEU A 85 -15.14 -1.41 1.97
N GLU A 86 -14.99 -0.22 2.53
CA GLU A 86 -16.11 0.63 2.93
C GLU A 86 -16.96 1.05 1.72
N GLU A 87 -16.32 1.44 0.62
CA GLU A 87 -17.00 1.77 -0.64
C GLU A 87 -17.76 0.56 -1.20
N ALA A 88 -17.11 -0.60 -1.28
CA ALA A 88 -17.75 -1.82 -1.75
C ALA A 88 -18.97 -2.22 -0.89
N ASN A 89 -18.85 -2.14 0.43
CA ASN A 89 -19.95 -2.42 1.34
C ASN A 89 -21.10 -1.41 1.20
N ARG A 90 -20.78 -0.12 1.05
CA ARG A 90 -21.77 0.92 0.78
C ARG A 90 -22.52 0.63 -0.52
N ASP A 91 -21.79 0.34 -1.58
CA ASP A 91 -22.35 0.10 -2.92
C ASP A 91 -23.24 -1.14 -2.93
N ALA A 92 -22.79 -2.23 -2.32
CA ALA A 92 -23.61 -3.43 -2.13
C ALA A 92 -24.92 -3.11 -1.38
N ASN A 93 -24.84 -2.35 -0.28
CA ASN A 93 -26.01 -1.93 0.48
C ASN A 93 -26.97 -1.07 -0.35
N LEU A 94 -26.47 -0.15 -1.18
CA LEU A 94 -27.28 0.71 -2.03
C LEU A 94 -27.95 -0.07 -3.17
N HIS A 95 -27.30 -1.12 -3.68
CA HIS A 95 -27.94 -2.01 -4.66
C HIS A 95 -29.16 -2.74 -4.08
N HIS A 96 -29.15 -3.11 -2.81
CA HIS A 96 -30.23 -3.78 -2.12
C HIS A 96 -31.33 -2.84 -1.60
N VAL A 97 -31.18 -1.52 -1.75
CA VAL A 97 -32.21 -0.56 -1.35
C VAL A 97 -33.46 -0.73 -2.23
N ALA A 98 -34.63 -0.72 -1.59
CA ALA A 98 -35.92 -0.82 -2.28
C ALA A 98 -36.13 0.31 -3.30
N CYS A 99 -36.62 -0.03 -4.47
CA CYS A 99 -37.05 0.92 -5.50
C CYS A 99 -38.17 0.31 -6.35
N ASN A 100 -38.96 1.15 -6.99
CA ASN A 100 -40.04 0.76 -7.88
C ASN A 100 -39.75 1.00 -9.36
N PHE A 101 -38.47 1.20 -9.69
CA PHE A 101 -37.98 1.46 -11.04
C PHE A 101 -36.68 0.70 -11.29
N VAL A 102 -36.29 0.57 -12.56
CA VAL A 102 -35.01 -0.02 -12.95
C VAL A 102 -33.91 1.05 -12.84
N LYS A 103 -32.89 0.78 -12.04
CA LYS A 103 -31.74 1.65 -11.90
C LYS A 103 -30.91 1.58 -13.19
N ARG A 104 -30.59 2.74 -13.80
CA ARG A 104 -29.78 2.85 -15.01
C ARG A 104 -28.50 3.61 -14.71
N PRO A 105 -27.32 3.13 -15.17
CA PRO A 105 -26.08 3.87 -15.07
C PRO A 105 -26.17 5.28 -15.69
N GLY A 106 -25.41 6.21 -15.15
CA GLY A 106 -25.39 7.61 -15.54
C GLY A 106 -26.41 8.49 -14.83
N ASN A 107 -27.43 7.92 -14.20
CA ASN A 107 -28.49 8.66 -13.52
C ASN A 107 -28.21 8.88 -12.03
N ILE A 108 -28.77 9.98 -11.49
CA ILE A 108 -28.74 10.30 -10.08
C ILE A 108 -30.03 9.81 -9.43
N TYR A 109 -29.90 9.19 -8.28
CA TYR A 109 -31.00 8.68 -7.46
C TYR A 109 -30.92 9.26 -6.06
N TYR A 110 -32.10 9.53 -5.47
CA TYR A 110 -32.23 10.18 -4.15
C TYR A 110 -32.67 9.15 -3.13
N LEU A 111 -31.85 8.97 -2.08
CA LEU A 111 -32.09 8.02 -1.01
C LEU A 111 -32.92 8.67 0.11
N TYR A 112 -34.02 8.05 0.44
CA TYR A 112 -34.92 8.47 1.51
C TYR A 112 -35.10 7.37 2.54
N ARG A 113 -35.50 7.79 3.75
CA ARG A 113 -35.87 6.89 4.83
C ARG A 113 -37.30 7.19 5.30
N ARG A 114 -38.19 6.20 5.25
CA ARG A 114 -39.55 6.26 5.79
C ARG A 114 -39.50 6.31 7.33
N GLU A 115 -40.61 6.70 7.96
CA GLU A 115 -40.76 6.65 9.42
C GLU A 115 -40.60 5.23 9.98
N SER A 116 -40.98 4.22 9.20
CA SER A 116 -40.78 2.79 9.50
C SER A 116 -39.29 2.37 9.53
N GLY A 117 -38.35 3.27 9.19
CA GLY A 117 -36.91 2.98 9.09
C GLY A 117 -36.50 2.40 7.75
N GLN A 118 -37.43 1.98 6.87
CA GLN A 118 -37.11 1.43 5.56
C GLN A 118 -36.48 2.49 4.65
N ARG A 119 -35.37 2.15 4.01
CA ARG A 119 -34.71 2.99 2.99
C ARG A 119 -35.26 2.65 1.62
N TYR A 120 -35.44 3.67 0.78
CA TYR A 120 -35.84 3.50 -0.61
C TYR A 120 -35.22 4.58 -1.50
N PHE A 121 -35.04 4.25 -2.79
CA PHE A 121 -34.65 5.21 -3.81
C PHE A 121 -35.86 5.85 -4.48
N SER A 122 -35.70 7.13 -4.81
CA SER A 122 -36.62 7.93 -5.65
C SER A 122 -35.83 8.59 -6.77
N ILE A 123 -36.53 8.88 -7.86
CA ILE A 123 -36.03 9.73 -8.95
C ILE A 123 -36.18 11.21 -8.60
N LEU A 124 -37.16 11.53 -7.74
CA LEU A 124 -37.49 12.90 -7.34
C LEU A 124 -36.51 13.42 -6.29
N SER A 125 -35.96 14.59 -6.55
CA SER A 125 -35.10 15.33 -5.61
C SER A 125 -35.91 15.94 -4.45
N PRO A 126 -35.26 16.30 -3.33
CA PRO A 126 -35.93 17.02 -2.25
C PRO A 126 -36.58 18.33 -2.67
N LYS A 127 -36.02 18.99 -3.67
CA LYS A 127 -36.58 20.26 -4.24
C LYS A 127 -37.90 20.01 -4.99
N GLU A 128 -37.96 18.91 -5.75
CA GLU A 128 -39.17 18.53 -6.50
C GLU A 128 -40.28 18.02 -5.57
N TRP A 129 -39.93 17.34 -4.47
CA TRP A 129 -40.89 16.98 -3.44
C TRP A 129 -41.45 18.20 -2.70
N GLY A 130 -40.64 19.26 -2.55
CA GLY A 130 -41.01 20.44 -1.79
C GLY A 130 -41.34 20.13 -0.32
N ALA A 131 -42.29 20.88 0.24
CA ALA A 131 -42.74 20.70 1.63
C ALA A 131 -43.52 19.39 1.86
N SER A 132 -43.94 18.69 0.80
CA SER A 132 -44.77 17.47 0.88
C SER A 132 -43.95 16.18 0.97
N CYS A 133 -42.61 16.26 1.16
CA CYS A 133 -41.78 15.07 1.24
C CYS A 133 -42.15 14.20 2.49
N PRO A 134 -42.70 12.99 2.28
CA PRO A 134 -43.15 12.15 3.38
C PRO A 134 -42.04 11.40 4.13
N SER A 135 -40.79 11.63 3.72
CA SER A 135 -39.67 10.81 4.17
C SER A 135 -38.41 11.64 4.35
N LYS A 136 -37.56 11.23 5.28
CA LYS A 136 -36.28 11.90 5.55
C LYS A 136 -35.31 11.63 4.42
N PHE A 137 -34.80 12.68 3.79
CA PHE A 137 -33.73 12.62 2.81
C PHE A 137 -32.39 12.21 3.47
N LEU A 138 -31.68 11.24 2.88
CA LEU A 138 -30.41 10.73 3.37
C LEU A 138 -29.21 11.11 2.49
N GLY A 139 -29.43 11.27 1.19
CA GLY A 139 -28.39 11.62 0.25
C GLY A 139 -28.77 11.37 -1.20
N ALA A 140 -28.02 11.93 -2.13
CA ALA A 140 -28.16 11.65 -3.56
C ALA A 140 -26.90 10.91 -4.05
N TYR A 141 -27.10 9.95 -4.94
CA TYR A 141 -26.05 9.07 -5.45
C TYR A 141 -26.20 8.90 -6.96
N LYS A 142 -25.10 9.04 -7.69
CA LYS A 142 -25.00 8.71 -9.11
C LYS A 142 -24.60 7.26 -9.27
N LEU A 143 -25.35 6.48 -10.04
CA LEU A 143 -24.94 5.13 -10.43
C LEU A 143 -23.99 5.24 -11.62
N GLN A 144 -22.75 4.76 -11.45
CA GLN A 144 -21.74 4.78 -12.50
C GLN A 144 -21.90 3.57 -13.46
N HIS A 145 -21.18 3.59 -14.58
CA HIS A 145 -21.22 2.50 -15.57
C HIS A 145 -20.60 1.19 -15.08
N ASP A 146 -19.68 1.28 -14.13
CA ASP A 146 -19.08 0.13 -13.42
C ASP A 146 -19.94 -0.40 -12.27
N MET A 147 -21.18 0.10 -12.14
CA MET A 147 -22.14 -0.23 -11.08
C MET A 147 -21.75 0.25 -9.70
N SER A 148 -20.75 1.10 -9.56
CA SER A 148 -20.43 1.78 -8.31
C SER A 148 -21.37 2.96 -8.04
N TRP A 149 -21.49 3.36 -6.76
CA TRP A 149 -22.31 4.48 -6.34
C TRP A 149 -21.46 5.65 -5.86
N THR A 150 -21.53 6.77 -6.56
CA THR A 150 -20.83 8.00 -6.19
C THR A 150 -21.80 8.96 -5.52
N PRO A 151 -21.51 9.44 -4.28
CA PRO A 151 -22.29 10.52 -3.67
C PRO A 151 -22.30 11.74 -4.59
N SER A 152 -23.43 12.48 -4.63
CA SER A 152 -23.55 13.66 -5.51
C SER A 152 -22.47 14.71 -5.30
N ASP A 153 -21.98 14.82 -4.08
CA ASP A 153 -20.95 15.81 -3.70
C ASP A 153 -19.57 15.47 -4.26
N ASP A 154 -19.34 14.18 -4.57
CA ASP A 154 -18.08 13.67 -5.12
C ASP A 154 -18.14 13.37 -6.63
N VAL A 155 -19.29 13.60 -7.28
CA VAL A 155 -19.48 13.27 -8.71
C VAL A 155 -18.50 14.02 -9.60
N GLU A 156 -18.34 15.32 -9.39
CA GLU A 156 -17.42 16.14 -10.21
C GLU A 156 -15.97 15.69 -10.08
N LYS A 157 -15.56 15.33 -8.88
CA LYS A 157 -14.25 14.79 -8.58
C LYS A 157 -14.01 13.46 -9.29
N ARG A 158 -14.99 12.55 -9.18
CA ARG A 158 -14.92 11.22 -9.79
C ARG A 158 -14.91 11.30 -11.31
N ASP A 159 -15.76 12.15 -11.90
CA ASP A 159 -15.80 12.37 -13.33
C ASP A 159 -14.47 12.98 -13.84
N ALA A 160 -13.82 13.87 -13.09
CA ALA A 160 -12.49 14.39 -13.41
C ALA A 160 -11.40 13.30 -13.35
N GLU A 161 -11.41 12.45 -12.33
CA GLU A 161 -10.48 11.31 -12.19
C GLU A 161 -10.61 10.32 -13.36
N LEU A 162 -11.85 9.97 -13.74
CA LEU A 162 -12.12 9.08 -14.86
C LEU A 162 -11.62 9.67 -16.18
N ASN A 163 -11.82 10.97 -16.41
CA ASN A 163 -11.28 11.67 -17.58
C ASN A 163 -9.76 11.64 -17.66
N ILE A 164 -9.08 11.76 -16.53
CA ILE A 164 -7.61 11.69 -16.47
C ILE A 164 -7.15 10.26 -16.81
N LEU A 165 -7.79 9.24 -16.22
CA LEU A 165 -7.48 7.85 -16.52
C LEU A 165 -7.70 7.50 -17.98
N GLU A 166 -8.81 7.93 -18.57
CA GLU A 166 -9.09 7.72 -19.99
C GLU A 166 -8.03 8.37 -20.89
N LYS A 167 -7.62 9.60 -20.58
CA LYS A 167 -6.53 10.27 -21.29
C LYS A 167 -5.21 9.52 -21.19
N LEU A 168 -4.87 9.01 -20.01
CA LEU A 168 -3.63 8.24 -19.78
C LEU A 168 -3.66 6.91 -20.56
N LEU A 169 -4.79 6.20 -20.55
CA LEU A 169 -4.96 4.95 -21.30
C LEU A 169 -4.86 5.19 -22.81
N ASN A 170 -5.47 6.27 -23.32
CA ASN A 170 -5.39 6.64 -24.71
C ASN A 170 -3.97 7.07 -25.13
N GLN A 171 -3.20 7.68 -24.22
CA GLN A 171 -1.79 8.01 -24.45
C GLN A 171 -0.91 6.75 -24.47
N GLN A 172 -1.15 5.77 -23.61
CA GLN A 172 -0.43 4.50 -23.63
C GLN A 172 -0.70 3.70 -24.91
N ALA A 173 -1.91 3.74 -25.42
CA ALA A 173 -2.26 3.10 -26.70
C ALA A 173 -1.54 3.76 -27.89
N ALA A 174 -1.11 5.01 -27.77
CA ALA A 174 -0.37 5.76 -28.80
C ALA A 174 1.16 5.58 -28.69
N LEU A 175 1.69 4.90 -27.66
CA LEU A 175 3.10 4.59 -27.59
C LEU A 175 3.44 3.51 -28.62
N PRO A 176 4.53 3.66 -29.41
CA PRO A 176 4.95 2.62 -30.33
C PRO A 176 5.27 1.34 -29.55
N PRO A 177 4.96 0.16 -30.09
CA PRO A 177 5.29 -1.09 -29.45
C PRO A 177 6.77 -1.09 -29.11
N CYS A 178 7.08 -1.43 -27.84
CA CYS A 178 8.47 -1.46 -27.36
C CYS A 178 9.23 -2.42 -28.28
N SER A 179 10.06 -1.86 -29.17
CA SER A 179 10.94 -2.65 -30.02
C SER A 179 11.90 -3.36 -29.07
N GLU A 180 11.93 -4.68 -29.11
CA GLU A 180 12.89 -5.49 -28.36
C GLU A 180 14.30 -4.96 -28.61
N PRO A 181 15.15 -4.81 -27.58
CA PRO A 181 16.51 -4.33 -27.77
C PRO A 181 17.24 -5.29 -28.73
N ASN A 182 17.67 -4.76 -29.84
CA ASN A 182 18.42 -5.52 -30.86
C ASN A 182 19.83 -5.84 -30.34
N PHE A 183 20.00 -7.05 -29.82
CA PHE A 183 21.31 -7.57 -29.35
C PHE A 183 22.21 -8.14 -30.44
N GLN A 184 21.88 -8.02 -31.73
CA GLN A 184 22.65 -8.60 -32.86
C GLN A 184 24.02 -8.01 -33.07
N GLY A 185 24.45 -7.02 -32.32
CA GLY A 185 25.76 -6.37 -32.43
C GLY A 185 26.79 -6.72 -31.34
N LEU A 186 26.48 -7.61 -30.39
CA LEU A 186 27.33 -7.89 -29.22
C LEU A 186 28.08 -9.24 -29.29
N THR A 187 27.96 -9.98 -30.39
CA THR A 187 28.72 -11.22 -30.62
C THR A 187 29.63 -11.07 -31.82
N GLN A 188 30.76 -10.37 -31.64
CA GLN A 188 32.01 -10.53 -32.43
C GLN A 188 33.20 -10.51 -31.49
#